data_eaa835242934b4a6ea63ff70a5e63506
#
_entry.id   eaa835242934b4a6ea63ff70a5e63506
#
_cell.length_a   1.000
_cell.length_b   1.000
_cell.length_c   1.000
_cell.angle_alpha   90.00
_cell.angle_beta   90.00
_cell.angle_gamma   90.00
#
_symmetry.space_group_name_H-M   'P 1'
#
loop_
_entity.id
_entity.type
_entity.pdbx_description
1 polymer ?
#
loop_
_entity_poly.entity_id
_entity_poly.type
_entity_poly.pdbx_seq_one_letter_code
_entity_poly.pdbx_strand_id
1 'polypeptide(L)'
;VFTLLQLVECLNKDNEALKKENQNLRDAINLLKGEQGKPTIPGKTKEKQGNVSSGEEIKKREVKGKRKSKAKKDKIKVDRTQICKVDKSILPEDAVFKGYEPIIVQEILITTDNVEYSREKYYSPSQKKTYLGELPIGVKGEFGPGTKTLVCTLKHSGNMSEPKIAEFLGNGGISISQSTISRILTNDESDFAKEKDDIFLAALASTPYHQVDDTTVKVNGETHYSQIFCNPFYTAFFTVPHKDRLTILDILLCGKERTYLFDSHAFDLLSEFNISQKIIGQIMQLKKEGGMSEEEMQEMLDTLYPKRKKGKNNKKRIMEAGAIAAYRQQTDIPLVDILLSDDAPQFKKLTEAQALCWIHDGRHYNRLNPIVPLNVKILNTFKTSYWDFYGDLLKYKTSPTPEKADILSAKFDRIFSTKTGYEDLDDRIEKTSKKKEALLLLLKHPELPLHNNAAELAARVEKRRQDVSLQTKSKQGTEAKDAFLTVVETAKKLGVNIYKYMADRISKKFNLPSLAELITQKFLLQTE
;
A
#
# COMPACT_ATOMS: atom_id res chain seq x y z
N VAL A 1 11.76 15.22 44.58
CA VAL A 1 10.80 15.92 43.69
C VAL A 1 10.46 15.04 42.50
N PHE A 2 11.41 14.59 41.69
CA PHE A 2 11.16 13.75 40.50
C PHE A 2 10.40 12.46 40.85
N THR A 3 10.75 11.76 41.93
CA THR A 3 10.06 10.55 42.37
C THR A 3 8.57 10.80 42.69
N LEU A 4 8.26 11.95 43.32
CA LEU A 4 6.88 12.34 43.62
C LEU A 4 6.11 12.69 42.34
N LEU A 5 6.71 13.40 41.39
CA LEU A 5 6.11 13.73 40.11
C LEU A 5 5.83 12.46 39.31
N GLN A 6 6.76 11.51 39.33
CA GLN A 6 6.58 10.20 38.68
C GLN A 6 5.43 9.39 39.31
N LEU A 7 5.30 9.41 40.64
CA LEU A 7 4.21 8.76 41.35
C LEU A 7 2.85 9.35 40.93
N VAL A 8 2.76 10.67 40.76
CA VAL A 8 1.53 11.34 40.29
C VAL A 8 1.17 10.88 38.87
N GLU A 9 2.12 10.77 37.96
CA GLU A 9 1.88 10.26 36.60
C GLU A 9 1.42 8.79 36.62
N CYS A 10 2.07 7.92 37.43
CA CYS A 10 1.65 6.54 37.60
C CYS A 10 0.21 6.43 38.13
N LEU A 11 -0.11 7.12 39.21
CA LEU A 11 -1.45 7.12 39.80
C LEU A 11 -2.52 7.61 38.82
N ASN A 12 -2.18 8.59 37.99
CA ASN A 12 -3.10 9.04 36.94
C ASN A 12 -3.33 7.97 35.88
N LYS A 13 -2.28 7.27 35.42
CA LYS A 13 -2.41 6.16 34.48
C LYS A 13 -3.28 5.03 35.03
N ASP A 14 -3.04 4.64 36.28
CA ASP A 14 -3.82 3.60 36.94
C ASP A 14 -5.29 3.99 37.06
N ASN A 15 -5.55 5.26 37.38
CA ASN A 15 -6.91 5.80 37.46
C ASN A 15 -7.61 5.79 36.08
N GLU A 16 -6.91 6.15 35.01
CA GLU A 16 -7.47 6.07 33.63
C GLU A 16 -7.70 4.62 33.20
N ALA A 17 -6.80 3.69 33.54
CA ALA A 17 -6.97 2.27 33.29
C ALA A 17 -8.19 1.71 34.01
N LEU A 18 -8.35 2.02 35.32
CA LEU A 18 -9.51 1.63 36.13
C LEU A 18 -10.83 2.23 35.61
N LYS A 19 -10.82 3.47 35.15
CA LYS A 19 -12.01 4.09 34.52
C LYS A 19 -12.42 3.32 33.27
N LYS A 20 -11.46 2.92 32.43
CA LYS A 20 -11.72 2.16 31.22
C LYS A 20 -12.24 0.77 31.54
N GLU A 21 -11.66 0.08 32.51
CA GLU A 21 -12.11 -1.24 32.97
C GLU A 21 -13.53 -1.17 33.55
N ASN A 22 -13.83 -0.17 34.40
CA ASN A 22 -15.18 0.08 34.91
C ASN A 22 -16.19 0.33 33.78
N GLN A 23 -15.81 1.05 32.72
CA GLN A 23 -16.69 1.24 31.57
C GLN A 23 -16.93 -0.09 30.83
N ASN A 24 -15.90 -0.89 30.60
CA ASN A 24 -16.03 -2.21 29.96
C ASN A 24 -16.93 -3.14 30.78
N LEU A 25 -16.80 -3.14 32.12
CA LEU A 25 -17.65 -3.92 33.00
C LEU A 25 -19.11 -3.45 32.96
N ARG A 26 -19.37 -2.14 32.92
CA ARG A 26 -20.73 -1.58 32.75
C ARG A 26 -21.34 -1.98 31.41
N ASP A 27 -20.56 -1.93 30.33
CA ASP A 27 -21.02 -2.33 29.00
C ASP A 27 -21.33 -3.84 28.95
N ALA A 28 -20.51 -4.66 29.61
CA ALA A 28 -20.78 -6.11 29.77
C ALA A 28 -22.05 -6.38 30.58
N ILE A 29 -22.29 -5.64 31.68
CA ILE A 29 -23.52 -5.75 32.49
C ILE A 29 -24.74 -5.33 31.67
N ASN A 30 -24.66 -4.24 30.88
CA ASN A 30 -25.75 -3.81 30.03
C ASN A 30 -26.10 -4.86 28.94
N LEU A 31 -25.07 -5.48 28.34
CA LEU A 31 -25.27 -6.59 27.40
C LEU A 31 -25.97 -7.80 28.06
N LEU A 32 -25.60 -8.15 29.28
CA LEU A 32 -26.25 -9.23 30.05
C LEU A 32 -27.70 -8.90 30.42
N LYS A 33 -28.04 -7.62 30.57
CA LYS A 33 -29.40 -7.14 30.79
C LYS A 33 -30.23 -6.97 29.52
N GLY A 34 -29.64 -7.25 28.32
CA GLY A 34 -30.31 -7.02 27.03
C GLY A 34 -30.34 -5.55 26.61
N GLU A 35 -29.58 -4.68 27.29
CA GLU A 35 -29.46 -3.26 26.97
C GLU A 35 -28.25 -3.01 26.04
N GLN A 36 -28.30 -1.98 25.21
CA GLN A 36 -27.15 -1.58 24.38
C GLN A 36 -26.06 -0.93 25.25
N GLY A 37 -24.80 -1.33 25.04
CA GLY A 37 -23.67 -0.63 25.60
C GLY A 37 -23.61 0.83 25.14
N LYS A 38 -22.91 1.67 25.89
CA LYS A 38 -22.77 3.09 25.54
C LYS A 38 -22.15 3.24 24.16
N PRO A 39 -22.82 3.90 23.18
CA PRO A 39 -22.26 4.09 21.86
C PRO A 39 -20.94 4.86 21.96
N THR A 40 -19.87 4.32 21.38
CA THR A 40 -18.58 5.00 21.26
C THR A 40 -18.74 6.10 20.20
N ILE A 41 -19.31 7.25 20.59
CA ILE A 41 -19.28 8.45 19.75
C ILE A 41 -17.84 8.97 19.83
N PRO A 42 -17.07 8.97 18.72
CA PRO A 42 -15.77 9.62 18.73
C PRO A 42 -15.98 11.07 19.11
N GLY A 43 -15.51 11.46 20.30
CA GLY A 43 -15.59 12.84 20.75
C GLY A 43 -14.97 13.74 19.68
N LYS A 44 -15.61 14.90 19.40
CA LYS A 44 -14.98 15.96 18.61
C LYS A 44 -13.59 16.18 19.21
N THR A 45 -12.57 15.80 18.48
CA THR A 45 -11.17 15.92 18.87
C THR A 45 -10.91 17.33 19.33
N LYS A 46 -10.55 17.47 20.62
CA LYS A 46 -9.88 18.68 21.12
C LYS A 46 -8.79 19.04 20.12
N GLU A 47 -8.63 20.33 19.89
CA GLU A 47 -7.70 20.95 18.95
C GLU A 47 -6.51 20.06 18.55
N LYS A 48 -6.36 19.86 17.27
CA LYS A 48 -5.24 19.13 16.66
C LYS A 48 -3.94 19.81 17.06
N GLN A 49 -3.41 19.49 18.24
CA GLN A 49 -1.98 19.65 18.46
C GLN A 49 -1.29 18.80 17.40
N GLY A 50 -0.65 19.50 16.45
CA GLY A 50 0.18 19.03 15.37
C GLY A 50 0.43 17.52 15.30
N ASN A 51 -0.52 16.75 14.81
CA ASN A 51 -0.16 15.50 14.14
C ASN A 51 0.59 15.95 12.89
N VAL A 52 1.93 15.91 12.95
CA VAL A 52 2.74 15.95 11.74
C VAL A 52 2.30 14.73 10.95
N SER A 53 1.29 14.89 10.11
CA SER A 53 0.94 13.89 9.13
C SER A 53 1.97 14.03 8.01
N SER A 54 2.31 12.94 7.36
CA SER A 54 3.09 12.95 6.12
C SER A 54 2.57 13.95 5.06
N GLY A 55 1.37 14.52 5.26
CA GLY A 55 0.84 15.64 4.47
C GLY A 55 1.48 17.00 4.77
N GLU A 56 2.21 17.17 5.88
CA GLU A 56 2.92 18.43 6.18
C GLU A 56 4.29 18.53 5.50
N GLU A 57 4.83 17.42 4.98
CA GLU A 57 5.92 17.44 4.00
C GLU A 57 5.49 17.93 2.61
N ILE A 58 4.19 17.97 2.33
CA ILE A 58 3.71 18.80 1.24
C ILE A 58 4.11 20.22 1.64
N LYS A 59 5.27 20.66 1.10
CA LYS A 59 5.80 22.02 1.20
C LYS A 59 4.63 22.96 1.40
N LYS A 60 4.61 23.76 2.50
CA LYS A 60 3.76 24.95 2.56
C LYS A 60 3.86 25.53 1.18
N ARG A 61 2.82 25.36 0.36
CA ARG A 61 2.86 25.87 -1.00
C ARG A 61 3.17 27.31 -0.81
N GLU A 62 4.40 27.72 -1.17
CA GLU A 62 4.68 29.13 -1.38
C GLU A 62 3.45 29.65 -2.10
N VAL A 63 2.86 30.72 -1.61
CA VAL A 63 1.70 31.34 -2.20
C VAL A 63 2.14 31.67 -3.63
N LYS A 64 2.03 30.68 -4.52
CA LYS A 64 2.37 30.86 -5.92
C LYS A 64 1.34 31.85 -6.41
N GLY A 65 1.82 33.04 -6.77
CA GLY A 65 1.01 34.08 -7.34
C GLY A 65 0.05 33.50 -8.37
N LYS A 66 -1.16 34.07 -8.49
CA LYS A 66 -2.27 33.60 -9.31
C LYS A 66 -1.75 32.91 -10.60
N ARG A 67 -1.93 31.59 -10.70
CA ARG A 67 -1.52 30.82 -11.89
C ARG A 67 -2.18 31.47 -13.11
N LYS A 68 -1.38 32.01 -14.01
CA LYS A 68 -1.87 32.56 -15.27
C LYS A 68 -2.66 31.46 -16.00
N SER A 69 -3.93 31.70 -16.30
CA SER A 69 -4.87 30.72 -16.88
C SER A 69 -4.47 30.22 -18.29
N LYS A 70 -3.49 30.85 -18.93
CA LYS A 70 -2.98 30.51 -20.28
C LYS A 70 -2.50 29.05 -20.41
N ALA A 71 -1.87 28.46 -19.41
CA ALA A 71 -1.30 27.10 -19.49
C ALA A 71 -2.36 25.98 -19.60
N LYS A 72 -3.65 26.25 -19.38
CA LYS A 72 -4.72 25.26 -19.45
C LYS A 72 -5.33 25.18 -20.85
N LYS A 73 -5.44 26.32 -21.55
CA LYS A 73 -6.01 26.40 -22.89
C LYS A 73 -5.14 25.71 -23.95
N ASP A 74 -3.81 25.81 -23.82
CA ASP A 74 -2.85 25.27 -24.82
C ASP A 74 -2.80 23.71 -24.84
N LYS A 75 -3.42 23.03 -23.88
CA LYS A 75 -3.47 21.56 -23.78
C LYS A 75 -4.79 20.95 -24.27
N ILE A 76 -5.75 21.79 -24.67
CA ILE A 76 -7.07 21.33 -25.08
C ILE A 76 -7.12 21.30 -26.60
N LYS A 77 -7.28 20.08 -27.17
CA LYS A 77 -7.57 19.92 -28.57
C LYS A 77 -8.99 20.43 -28.83
N VAL A 78 -9.14 21.36 -29.74
CA VAL A 78 -10.45 21.85 -30.21
C VAL A 78 -10.96 20.91 -31.29
N ASP A 79 -12.11 20.26 -31.07
CA ASP A 79 -12.69 19.30 -32.01
C ASP A 79 -13.59 20.01 -33.04
N ARG A 80 -14.26 21.12 -32.67
CA ARG A 80 -15.09 21.95 -33.57
C ARG A 80 -15.11 23.40 -33.11
N THR A 81 -15.26 24.30 -34.08
CA THR A 81 -15.43 25.73 -33.81
C THR A 81 -16.85 26.15 -34.20
N GLN A 82 -17.51 26.86 -33.31
CA GLN A 82 -18.85 27.44 -33.57
C GLN A 82 -18.78 28.95 -33.39
N ILE A 83 -19.24 29.69 -34.38
CA ILE A 83 -19.30 31.14 -34.34
C ILE A 83 -20.62 31.56 -33.69
N CYS A 84 -20.54 32.28 -32.56
CA CYS A 84 -21.67 32.93 -31.92
C CYS A 84 -21.79 34.35 -32.48
N LYS A 85 -22.83 34.61 -33.28
CA LYS A 85 -23.07 35.92 -33.89
C LYS A 85 -23.79 36.83 -32.90
N VAL A 86 -23.41 38.11 -32.91
CA VAL A 86 -24.16 39.14 -32.17
C VAL A 86 -25.44 39.45 -32.92
N ASP A 87 -26.53 39.64 -32.19
CA ASP A 87 -27.76 40.15 -32.79
C ASP A 87 -27.51 41.58 -33.35
N LYS A 88 -27.61 41.73 -34.67
CA LYS A 88 -27.32 42.99 -35.30
C LYS A 88 -28.33 44.10 -34.95
N SER A 89 -29.52 43.75 -34.49
CA SER A 89 -30.55 44.71 -34.08
C SER A 89 -30.22 45.52 -32.84
N ILE A 90 -29.30 45.00 -31.99
CA ILE A 90 -28.84 45.66 -30.76
C ILE A 90 -27.56 46.47 -30.95
N LEU A 91 -26.96 46.45 -32.13
CA LEU A 91 -25.71 47.16 -32.41
C LEU A 91 -26.00 48.62 -32.77
N PRO A 92 -25.33 49.60 -32.16
CA PRO A 92 -25.38 51.00 -32.60
C PRO A 92 -24.73 51.15 -33.99
N GLU A 93 -25.11 52.23 -34.73
CA GLU A 93 -24.66 52.45 -36.11
C GLU A 93 -23.15 52.59 -36.29
N ASP A 94 -22.44 53.01 -35.24
CA ASP A 94 -20.98 53.16 -35.22
C ASP A 94 -20.22 51.90 -34.79
N ALA A 95 -20.92 50.77 -34.58
CA ALA A 95 -20.30 49.52 -34.12
C ALA A 95 -19.38 48.92 -35.19
N VAL A 96 -18.10 48.73 -34.84
CA VAL A 96 -17.08 48.15 -35.68
C VAL A 96 -16.71 46.76 -35.22
N PHE A 97 -16.72 45.79 -36.11
CA PHE A 97 -16.29 44.43 -35.83
C PHE A 97 -14.79 44.38 -35.48
N LYS A 98 -14.45 43.90 -34.27
CA LYS A 98 -13.08 43.79 -33.72
C LYS A 98 -12.52 42.37 -33.69
N GLY A 99 -13.17 41.42 -34.36
CA GLY A 99 -12.75 40.03 -34.40
C GLY A 99 -13.51 39.13 -33.39
N TYR A 100 -12.93 38.03 -33.05
CA TYR A 100 -13.54 37.02 -32.18
C TYR A 100 -12.78 36.90 -30.87
N GLU A 101 -13.50 36.76 -29.76
CA GLU A 101 -12.95 36.38 -28.45
C GLU A 101 -13.21 34.89 -28.23
N PRO A 102 -12.19 34.01 -28.32
CA PRO A 102 -12.38 32.57 -28.23
C PRO A 102 -12.57 32.10 -26.80
N ILE A 103 -13.61 31.31 -26.53
CA ILE A 103 -13.86 30.59 -25.30
C ILE A 103 -13.88 29.10 -25.65
N ILE A 104 -13.06 28.28 -24.94
CA ILE A 104 -13.06 26.84 -25.12
C ILE A 104 -13.91 26.21 -24.00
N VAL A 105 -14.99 25.54 -24.40
CA VAL A 105 -15.87 24.77 -23.52
C VAL A 105 -15.63 23.29 -23.76
N GLN A 106 -15.36 22.52 -22.70
CA GLN A 106 -15.23 21.07 -22.79
C GLN A 106 -16.56 20.43 -22.37
N GLU A 107 -17.12 19.61 -23.24
CA GLU A 107 -18.37 18.88 -23.01
C GLU A 107 -18.15 17.37 -23.12
N ILE A 108 -18.99 16.58 -22.45
CA ILE A 108 -18.99 15.12 -22.52
C ILE A 108 -20.34 14.66 -23.08
N LEU A 109 -20.29 13.90 -24.16
CA LEU A 109 -21.45 13.21 -24.71
C LEU A 109 -21.34 11.73 -24.40
N ILE A 110 -22.34 11.18 -23.72
CA ILE A 110 -22.44 9.73 -23.44
C ILE A 110 -23.54 9.19 -24.36
N THR A 111 -23.13 8.39 -25.34
CA THR A 111 -24.02 7.74 -26.30
C THR A 111 -23.74 6.25 -26.33
N THR A 112 -24.79 5.44 -26.57
CA THR A 112 -24.65 4.01 -26.81
C THR A 112 -24.38 3.74 -28.29
N ASP A 113 -23.58 2.71 -28.57
CA ASP A 113 -23.35 2.17 -29.91
C ASP A 113 -23.71 0.68 -29.89
N ASN A 114 -24.96 0.38 -30.30
CA ASN A 114 -25.49 -0.98 -30.30
C ASN A 114 -25.31 -1.58 -31.69
N VAL A 115 -24.40 -2.56 -31.81
CA VAL A 115 -24.07 -3.20 -33.09
C VAL A 115 -24.61 -4.63 -33.13
N GLU A 116 -25.39 -4.96 -34.16
CA GLU A 116 -25.78 -6.32 -34.46
C GLU A 116 -24.71 -7.01 -35.33
N TYR A 117 -24.09 -8.04 -34.81
CA TYR A 117 -23.12 -8.86 -35.55
C TYR A 117 -23.82 -10.08 -36.14
N SER A 118 -24.20 -10.01 -37.42
CA SER A 118 -24.76 -11.14 -38.15
C SER A 118 -23.66 -12.09 -38.60
N ARG A 119 -23.55 -13.24 -37.91
CA ARG A 119 -22.53 -14.26 -38.16
C ARG A 119 -23.02 -15.29 -39.18
N GLU A 120 -22.29 -15.46 -40.27
CA GLU A 120 -22.56 -16.56 -41.21
C GLU A 120 -22.46 -17.90 -40.48
N LYS A 121 -23.39 -18.79 -40.78
CA LYS A 121 -23.49 -20.11 -40.19
C LYS A 121 -23.54 -21.17 -41.27
N TYR A 122 -22.53 -22.04 -41.32
CA TYR A 122 -22.44 -23.18 -42.21
C TYR A 122 -22.50 -24.50 -41.42
N TYR A 123 -23.22 -25.49 -41.91
CA TYR A 123 -23.24 -26.83 -41.34
C TYR A 123 -22.64 -27.83 -42.33
N SER A 124 -21.65 -28.62 -41.89
CA SER A 124 -21.09 -29.74 -42.67
C SER A 124 -21.72 -31.05 -42.27
N PRO A 125 -22.54 -31.69 -43.12
CA PRO A 125 -23.11 -33.01 -42.82
C PRO A 125 -22.06 -34.10 -42.65
N SER A 126 -20.97 -34.04 -43.42
CA SER A 126 -19.91 -35.04 -43.39
C SER A 126 -19.11 -34.99 -42.08
N GLN A 127 -18.86 -33.78 -41.52
CA GLN A 127 -18.12 -33.59 -40.28
C GLN A 127 -19.04 -33.44 -39.06
N LYS A 128 -20.39 -33.42 -39.27
CA LYS A 128 -21.38 -33.15 -38.21
C LYS A 128 -21.04 -31.91 -37.37
N LYS A 129 -20.47 -30.88 -38.00
CA LYS A 129 -19.95 -29.69 -37.32
C LYS A 129 -20.55 -28.43 -37.91
N THR A 130 -20.87 -27.47 -37.01
CA THR A 130 -21.31 -26.13 -37.40
C THR A 130 -20.12 -25.17 -37.33
N TYR A 131 -19.96 -24.36 -38.37
CA TYR A 131 -18.98 -23.27 -38.48
C TYR A 131 -19.70 -21.93 -38.38
N LEU A 132 -19.17 -21.03 -37.59
CA LEU A 132 -19.71 -19.68 -37.39
C LEU A 132 -18.63 -18.65 -37.72
N GLY A 133 -19.03 -17.57 -38.38
CA GLY A 133 -18.15 -16.41 -38.58
C GLY A 133 -17.59 -15.89 -37.26
N GLU A 134 -16.36 -15.40 -37.23
CA GLU A 134 -15.72 -14.89 -36.03
C GLU A 134 -16.23 -13.49 -35.67
N LEU A 135 -16.30 -13.21 -34.37
CA LEU A 135 -16.56 -11.85 -33.88
C LEU A 135 -15.27 -11.03 -33.91
N PRO A 136 -15.36 -9.69 -33.99
CA PRO A 136 -14.19 -8.84 -33.88
C PRO A 136 -13.39 -9.09 -32.60
N ILE A 137 -12.07 -8.90 -32.69
CA ILE A 137 -11.15 -9.06 -31.54
C ILE A 137 -11.63 -8.23 -30.34
N GLY A 138 -11.64 -8.84 -29.15
CA GLY A 138 -12.09 -8.20 -27.89
C GLY A 138 -13.61 -8.25 -27.66
N VAL A 139 -14.42 -8.66 -28.65
CA VAL A 139 -15.87 -8.82 -28.49
C VAL A 139 -16.15 -10.22 -27.95
N LYS A 140 -16.59 -10.32 -26.68
CA LYS A 140 -17.04 -11.56 -26.04
C LYS A 140 -18.37 -11.29 -25.34
N GLY A 141 -19.41 -12.06 -25.70
CA GLY A 141 -20.77 -11.92 -25.13
C GLY A 141 -21.46 -10.65 -25.59
N GLU A 142 -22.38 -10.15 -24.78
CA GLU A 142 -23.30 -9.06 -25.10
C GLU A 142 -22.72 -7.66 -24.91
N PHE A 143 -21.56 -7.53 -24.23
CA PHE A 143 -20.95 -6.24 -23.92
C PHE A 143 -19.57 -6.11 -24.58
N GLY A 144 -19.42 -5.04 -25.35
CA GLY A 144 -18.18 -4.70 -26.05
C GLY A 144 -17.07 -4.22 -25.10
N PRO A 145 -15.82 -4.10 -25.62
CA PRO A 145 -14.66 -3.68 -24.82
C PRO A 145 -14.85 -2.30 -24.16
N GLY A 146 -15.57 -1.38 -24.80
CA GLY A 146 -15.81 -0.02 -24.25
C GLY A 146 -16.63 -0.08 -22.95
N THR A 147 -17.73 -0.84 -22.95
CA THR A 147 -18.57 -1.03 -21.75
C THR A 147 -17.80 -1.71 -20.62
N LYS A 148 -17.05 -2.78 -20.94
CA LYS A 148 -16.19 -3.48 -19.96
C LYS A 148 -15.12 -2.56 -19.37
N THR A 149 -14.46 -1.75 -20.21
CA THR A 149 -13.47 -0.76 -19.76
C THR A 149 -14.09 0.25 -18.80
N LEU A 150 -15.29 0.74 -19.13
CA LEU A 150 -15.99 1.71 -18.27
C LEU A 150 -16.35 1.07 -16.92
N VAL A 151 -16.88 -0.16 -16.91
CA VAL A 151 -17.16 -0.92 -15.68
C VAL A 151 -15.91 -1.05 -14.80
N CYS A 152 -14.79 -1.53 -15.35
CA CYS A 152 -13.53 -1.70 -14.61
C CYS A 152 -12.99 -0.34 -14.10
N THR A 153 -13.07 0.71 -14.91
CA THR A 153 -12.59 2.04 -14.52
C THR A 153 -13.44 2.64 -13.41
N LEU A 154 -14.78 2.57 -13.51
CA LEU A 154 -15.69 3.06 -12.49
C LEU A 154 -15.52 2.30 -11.17
N LYS A 155 -15.31 0.98 -11.23
CA LYS A 155 -15.09 0.14 -10.04
C LYS A 155 -13.75 0.45 -9.35
N HIS A 156 -12.65 0.40 -10.09
CA HIS A 156 -11.30 0.37 -9.50
C HIS A 156 -10.62 1.74 -9.45
N SER A 157 -10.93 2.66 -10.36
CA SER A 157 -10.42 4.04 -10.34
C SER A 157 -11.43 5.03 -9.75
N GLY A 158 -12.73 4.86 -10.07
CA GLY A 158 -13.83 5.68 -9.55
C GLY A 158 -14.36 5.26 -8.19
N ASN A 159 -13.97 4.07 -7.70
CA ASN A 159 -14.41 3.49 -6.43
C ASN A 159 -15.94 3.40 -6.28
N MET A 160 -16.65 3.04 -7.35
CA MET A 160 -18.11 2.86 -7.33
C MET A 160 -18.50 1.43 -6.93
N SER A 161 -19.63 1.31 -6.23
CA SER A 161 -20.24 -0.01 -5.97
C SER A 161 -20.89 -0.59 -7.23
N GLU A 162 -20.98 -1.92 -7.33
CA GLU A 162 -21.57 -2.58 -8.50
C GLU A 162 -23.03 -2.16 -8.76
N PRO A 163 -23.91 -2.00 -7.76
CA PRO A 163 -25.24 -1.46 -7.97
C PRO A 163 -25.23 -0.05 -8.57
N LYS A 164 -24.31 0.82 -8.12
CA LYS A 164 -24.19 2.18 -8.66
C LYS A 164 -23.63 2.20 -10.08
N ILE A 165 -22.77 1.27 -10.43
CA ILE A 165 -22.30 1.11 -11.81
C ILE A 165 -23.47 0.67 -12.71
N ALA A 166 -24.31 -0.28 -12.26
CA ALA A 166 -25.49 -0.70 -13.01
C ALA A 166 -26.47 0.47 -13.23
N GLU A 167 -26.76 1.23 -12.18
CA GLU A 167 -27.61 2.43 -12.25
C GLU A 167 -27.04 3.48 -13.23
N PHE A 168 -25.74 3.76 -13.14
CA PHE A 168 -25.06 4.71 -14.02
C PHE A 168 -25.14 4.29 -15.50
N LEU A 169 -24.87 3.01 -15.79
CA LEU A 169 -24.94 2.48 -17.15
C LEU A 169 -26.38 2.42 -17.67
N GLY A 170 -27.34 2.07 -16.80
CA GLY A 170 -28.76 2.09 -17.12
C GLY A 170 -29.26 3.49 -17.51
N ASN A 171 -28.84 4.52 -16.76
CA ASN A 171 -29.14 5.93 -17.07
C ASN A 171 -28.48 6.36 -18.41
N GLY A 172 -27.36 5.73 -18.79
CA GLY A 172 -26.69 5.92 -20.08
C GLY A 172 -27.28 5.09 -21.24
N GLY A 173 -28.37 4.32 -21.00
CA GLY A 173 -29.03 3.50 -22.02
C GLY A 173 -28.45 2.09 -22.21
N ILE A 174 -27.60 1.61 -21.30
CA ILE A 174 -27.03 0.24 -21.33
C ILE A 174 -27.78 -0.65 -20.34
N SER A 175 -28.52 -1.63 -20.83
CA SER A 175 -29.23 -2.60 -19.98
C SER A 175 -28.26 -3.70 -19.50
N ILE A 176 -27.78 -3.59 -18.26
CA ILE A 176 -26.84 -4.53 -17.68
C ILE A 176 -27.23 -4.89 -16.23
N SER A 177 -27.18 -6.18 -15.90
CA SER A 177 -27.44 -6.63 -14.54
C SER A 177 -26.21 -6.51 -13.64
N GLN A 178 -26.43 -6.37 -12.33
CA GLN A 178 -25.33 -6.37 -11.35
C GLN A 178 -24.51 -7.67 -11.41
N SER A 179 -25.15 -8.82 -11.63
CA SER A 179 -24.43 -10.10 -11.79
C SER A 179 -23.52 -10.14 -13.01
N THR A 180 -23.91 -9.48 -14.10
CA THR A 180 -23.05 -9.33 -15.28
C THR A 180 -21.88 -8.40 -15.01
N ILE A 181 -22.10 -7.31 -14.29
CA ILE A 181 -21.01 -6.42 -13.84
C ILE A 181 -20.00 -7.21 -12.99
N SER A 182 -20.48 -7.97 -11.99
CA SER A 182 -19.62 -8.81 -11.16
C SER A 182 -18.81 -9.80 -12.00
N ARG A 183 -19.44 -10.42 -13.01
CA ARG A 183 -18.78 -11.35 -13.94
C ARG A 183 -17.72 -10.65 -14.82
N ILE A 184 -17.98 -9.44 -15.31
CA ILE A 184 -16.99 -8.64 -16.04
C ILE A 184 -15.77 -8.34 -15.16
N LEU A 185 -16.00 -8.03 -13.87
CA LEU A 185 -14.94 -7.71 -12.91
C LEU A 185 -14.11 -8.93 -12.46
N THR A 186 -14.58 -10.15 -12.72
CA THR A 186 -13.93 -11.39 -12.29
C THR A 186 -13.47 -12.30 -13.42
N ASN A 187 -14.14 -12.34 -14.58
CA ASN A 187 -13.86 -13.32 -15.64
C ASN A 187 -12.76 -12.91 -16.64
N ASP A 188 -12.49 -11.62 -16.79
CA ASP A 188 -11.38 -11.13 -17.63
C ASP A 188 -10.07 -10.98 -16.81
N GLU A 189 -10.02 -11.63 -15.64
CA GLU A 189 -8.99 -11.51 -14.61
C GLU A 189 -7.63 -12.09 -15.00
N SER A 190 -7.60 -13.18 -15.77
CA SER A 190 -6.36 -13.92 -16.03
C SER A 190 -5.26 -13.06 -16.64
N ASP A 191 -5.61 -12.12 -17.52
CA ASP A 191 -4.62 -11.23 -18.15
C ASP A 191 -4.13 -10.16 -17.16
N PHE A 192 -5.03 -9.63 -16.31
CA PHE A 192 -4.66 -8.63 -15.30
C PHE A 192 -3.96 -9.25 -14.09
N ALA A 193 -4.27 -10.50 -13.74
CA ALA A 193 -3.54 -11.24 -12.72
C ALA A 193 -2.09 -11.46 -13.15
N LYS A 194 -1.89 -11.92 -14.38
CA LYS A 194 -0.55 -12.05 -14.96
C LYS A 194 0.16 -10.70 -15.03
N GLU A 195 -0.52 -9.64 -15.45
CA GLU A 195 0.07 -8.29 -15.51
C GLU A 195 0.48 -7.79 -14.12
N LYS A 196 -0.30 -8.10 -13.06
CA LYS A 196 0.11 -7.81 -11.67
C LYS A 196 1.42 -8.50 -11.31
N ASP A 197 1.57 -9.76 -11.66
CA ASP A 197 2.78 -10.53 -11.38
C ASP A 197 3.98 -10.00 -12.18
N ASP A 198 3.80 -9.69 -13.46
CA ASP A 198 4.81 -9.04 -14.31
C ASP A 198 5.24 -7.66 -13.77
N ILE A 199 4.27 -6.84 -13.32
CA ILE A 199 4.53 -5.55 -12.64
C ILE A 199 5.37 -5.77 -11.40
N PHE A 200 5.01 -6.74 -10.56
CA PHE A 200 5.70 -6.97 -9.30
C PHE A 200 7.13 -7.46 -9.52
N LEU A 201 7.32 -8.40 -10.44
CA LEU A 201 8.64 -8.91 -10.79
C LEU A 201 9.56 -7.80 -11.36
N ALA A 202 9.07 -6.99 -12.30
CA ALA A 202 9.82 -5.86 -12.83
C ALA A 202 10.12 -4.81 -11.74
N ALA A 203 9.19 -4.64 -10.82
CA ALA A 203 9.32 -3.69 -9.72
C ALA A 203 10.38 -4.12 -8.71
N LEU A 204 10.51 -5.41 -8.38
CA LEU A 204 11.55 -5.92 -7.47
C LEU A 204 12.96 -5.60 -7.98
N ALA A 205 13.16 -5.57 -9.31
CA ALA A 205 14.43 -5.22 -9.94
C ALA A 205 14.65 -3.70 -10.09
N SER A 206 13.65 -2.86 -9.81
CA SER A 206 13.65 -1.44 -10.18
C SER A 206 14.35 -0.49 -9.20
N THR A 207 14.52 -0.89 -7.95
CA THR A 207 15.23 -0.10 -6.93
C THR A 207 15.76 -1.02 -5.83
N PRO A 208 16.82 -0.63 -5.10
CA PRO A 208 17.33 -1.42 -3.98
C PRO A 208 16.38 -1.40 -2.77
N TYR A 209 15.37 -0.51 -2.75
CA TYR A 209 14.45 -0.43 -1.61
C TYR A 209 12.97 -0.51 -2.01
N HIS A 210 12.19 -1.07 -1.13
CA HIS A 210 10.73 -1.10 -1.23
C HIS A 210 10.08 -0.64 0.06
N GLN A 211 8.92 -0.02 -0.04
CA GLN A 211 8.09 0.35 1.10
C GLN A 211 6.99 -0.70 1.27
N VAL A 212 6.70 -1.06 2.50
CA VAL A 212 5.64 -2.03 2.82
C VAL A 212 4.75 -1.52 3.95
N ASP A 213 3.46 -1.80 3.83
CA ASP A 213 2.46 -1.57 4.88
C ASP A 213 1.38 -2.65 4.80
N ASP A 214 0.62 -2.83 5.86
CA ASP A 214 -0.53 -3.74 5.85
C ASP A 214 -1.82 -3.05 6.33
N THR A 215 -2.94 -3.55 5.84
CA THR A 215 -4.24 -3.14 6.36
C THR A 215 -5.21 -4.32 6.43
N THR A 216 -6.03 -4.33 7.48
CA THR A 216 -7.04 -5.37 7.67
C THR A 216 -8.16 -5.23 6.64
N VAL A 217 -8.52 -6.34 6.01
CA VAL A 217 -9.62 -6.46 5.05
C VAL A 217 -10.53 -7.62 5.43
N LYS A 218 -11.72 -7.70 4.81
CA LYS A 218 -12.63 -8.82 4.97
C LYS A 218 -12.78 -9.58 3.66
N VAL A 219 -12.71 -10.91 3.75
CA VAL A 219 -13.00 -11.84 2.65
C VAL A 219 -14.01 -12.84 3.18
N ASN A 220 -15.21 -12.84 2.61
CA ASN A 220 -16.32 -13.71 3.03
C ASN A 220 -16.57 -13.72 4.56
N GLY A 221 -16.53 -12.54 5.19
CA GLY A 221 -16.71 -12.36 6.63
C GLY A 221 -15.44 -12.61 7.47
N GLU A 222 -14.44 -13.30 6.95
CA GLU A 222 -13.20 -13.60 7.65
C GLU A 222 -12.20 -12.44 7.57
N THR A 223 -11.35 -12.34 8.60
CA THR A 223 -10.30 -11.33 8.65
C THR A 223 -9.11 -11.77 7.82
N HIS A 224 -8.75 -10.98 6.83
CA HIS A 224 -7.55 -11.07 6.00
C HIS A 224 -6.76 -9.78 6.09
N TYR A 225 -5.60 -9.75 5.46
CA TYR A 225 -4.69 -8.61 5.45
C TYR A 225 -4.30 -8.30 4.00
N SER A 226 -4.45 -7.04 3.60
CA SER A 226 -3.88 -6.56 2.35
C SER A 226 -2.46 -6.10 2.62
N GLN A 227 -1.49 -6.86 2.13
CA GLN A 227 -0.08 -6.49 2.13
C GLN A 227 0.17 -5.60 0.92
N ILE A 228 0.82 -4.48 1.12
CA ILE A 228 1.03 -3.46 0.11
C ILE A 228 2.52 -3.23 -0.05
N PHE A 229 3.03 -3.50 -1.24
CA PHE A 229 4.40 -3.21 -1.61
C PHE A 229 4.45 -2.05 -2.60
N CYS A 230 5.35 -1.12 -2.42
CA CYS A 230 5.49 -0.03 -3.36
C CYS A 230 6.89 0.60 -3.34
N ASN A 231 7.21 1.28 -4.45
CA ASN A 231 8.33 2.22 -4.57
C ASN A 231 7.88 3.40 -5.47
N PRO A 232 8.74 4.29 -5.94
CA PRO A 232 8.34 5.39 -6.82
C PRO A 232 7.65 4.96 -8.12
N PHE A 233 7.86 3.73 -8.61
CA PHE A 233 7.38 3.27 -9.91
C PHE A 233 6.10 2.45 -9.85
N TYR A 234 5.82 1.77 -8.74
CA TYR A 234 4.70 0.83 -8.64
C TYR A 234 4.00 0.86 -7.28
N THR A 235 2.82 0.24 -7.24
CA THR A 235 2.13 -0.18 -6.01
C THR A 235 1.46 -1.52 -6.28
N ALA A 236 1.76 -2.55 -5.49
CA ALA A 236 1.17 -3.87 -5.60
C ALA A 236 0.41 -4.25 -4.33
N PHE A 237 -0.74 -4.92 -4.51
CA PHE A 237 -1.63 -5.34 -3.43
C PHE A 237 -1.73 -6.87 -3.41
N PHE A 238 -1.63 -7.45 -2.21
CA PHE A 238 -1.74 -8.89 -1.97
C PHE A 238 -2.62 -9.14 -0.76
N THR A 239 -3.80 -9.69 -0.98
CA THR A 239 -4.72 -10.06 0.10
C THR A 239 -4.43 -11.47 0.58
N VAL A 240 -4.02 -11.61 1.83
CA VAL A 240 -3.53 -12.85 2.45
C VAL A 240 -4.23 -13.13 3.78
N PRO A 241 -4.37 -14.40 4.19
CA PRO A 241 -5.05 -14.75 5.44
C PRO A 241 -4.23 -14.41 6.70
N HIS A 242 -2.93 -14.30 6.57
CA HIS A 242 -2.01 -14.04 7.70
C HIS A 242 -1.10 -12.85 7.41
N LYS A 243 -0.59 -12.23 8.48
CA LYS A 243 0.42 -11.16 8.39
C LYS A 243 1.67 -11.55 9.18
N ASP A 244 2.33 -12.58 8.75
CA ASP A 244 3.59 -13.04 9.34
C ASP A 244 4.72 -13.05 8.32
N ARG A 245 5.95 -13.31 8.78
CA ARG A 245 7.14 -13.28 7.93
C ARG A 245 7.06 -14.28 6.78
N LEU A 246 6.55 -15.49 7.04
CA LEU A 246 6.44 -16.53 6.01
C LEU A 246 5.50 -16.08 4.89
N THR A 247 4.36 -15.50 5.23
CA THR A 247 3.41 -14.96 4.25
C THR A 247 4.04 -13.83 3.41
N ILE A 248 4.86 -12.97 4.03
CA ILE A 248 5.56 -11.90 3.30
C ILE A 248 6.63 -12.48 2.38
N LEU A 249 7.36 -13.50 2.82
CA LEU A 249 8.32 -14.21 1.97
C LEU A 249 7.64 -14.87 0.77
N ASP A 250 6.45 -15.49 0.95
CA ASP A 250 5.68 -16.07 -0.17
C ASP A 250 5.32 -15.01 -1.24
N ILE A 251 4.99 -13.79 -0.81
CA ILE A 251 4.77 -12.69 -1.74
C ILE A 251 6.07 -12.33 -2.48
N LEU A 252 7.19 -12.21 -1.77
CA LEU A 252 8.50 -11.87 -2.35
C LEU A 252 9.04 -12.97 -3.27
N LEU A 253 8.61 -14.21 -3.08
CA LEU A 253 8.94 -15.35 -3.94
C LEU A 253 8.15 -15.37 -5.26
N CYS A 254 7.25 -14.42 -5.51
CA CYS A 254 6.53 -14.25 -6.79
C CYS A 254 5.87 -15.55 -7.29
N GLY A 255 5.21 -16.30 -6.40
CA GLY A 255 4.53 -17.55 -6.73
C GLY A 255 5.42 -18.80 -6.78
N LYS A 256 6.70 -18.69 -6.49
CA LYS A 256 7.57 -19.87 -6.29
C LYS A 256 7.32 -20.51 -4.93
N GLU A 257 7.48 -21.80 -4.86
CA GLU A 257 7.39 -22.55 -3.61
C GLU A 257 8.51 -22.16 -2.64
N ARG A 258 8.18 -22.08 -1.37
CA ARG A 258 9.11 -21.79 -0.30
C ARG A 258 10.01 -22.99 -0.04
N THR A 259 11.31 -22.73 0.10
CA THR A 259 12.31 -23.70 0.55
C THR A 259 12.94 -23.23 1.85
N TYR A 260 13.67 -24.11 2.52
CA TYR A 260 14.31 -23.84 3.79
C TYR A 260 15.78 -24.21 3.75
N LEU A 261 16.64 -23.30 4.18
CA LEU A 261 18.08 -23.51 4.23
C LEU A 261 18.62 -23.19 5.63
N PHE A 262 19.51 -24.04 6.13
CA PHE A 262 20.16 -23.84 7.44
C PHE A 262 21.67 -23.67 7.25
N ASP A 263 22.05 -22.48 6.81
CA ASP A 263 23.43 -21.98 6.72
C ASP A 263 23.82 -21.15 7.95
N SER A 264 24.98 -20.49 7.93
CA SER A 264 25.46 -19.63 9.01
C SER A 264 24.45 -18.53 9.34
N HIS A 265 23.84 -17.90 8.30
CA HIS A 265 22.85 -16.83 8.49
C HIS A 265 21.58 -17.34 9.18
N ALA A 266 21.07 -18.53 8.81
CA ALA A 266 19.93 -19.14 9.49
C ALA A 266 20.23 -19.40 10.98
N PHE A 267 21.46 -19.86 11.32
CA PHE A 267 21.84 -20.10 12.71
C PHE A 267 21.97 -18.82 13.51
N ASP A 268 22.45 -17.74 12.93
CA ASP A 268 22.44 -16.40 13.54
C ASP A 268 21.01 -15.94 13.84
N LEU A 269 20.09 -16.07 12.88
CA LEU A 269 18.67 -15.77 13.06
C LEU A 269 18.03 -16.64 14.16
N LEU A 270 18.34 -17.94 14.23
CA LEU A 270 17.83 -18.81 15.28
C LEU A 270 18.26 -18.33 16.68
N SER A 271 19.51 -17.88 16.81
CA SER A 271 20.04 -17.32 18.05
C SER A 271 19.32 -16.00 18.42
N GLU A 272 19.13 -15.10 17.45
CA GLU A 272 18.39 -13.85 17.64
C GLU A 272 16.91 -14.09 17.97
N PHE A 273 16.30 -15.14 17.44
CA PHE A 273 14.93 -15.55 17.74
C PHE A 273 14.82 -16.30 19.08
N ASN A 274 15.92 -16.36 19.85
CA ASN A 274 15.99 -17.02 21.15
C ASN A 274 15.64 -18.53 21.09
N ILE A 275 16.08 -19.22 20.06
CA ILE A 275 16.05 -20.69 20.01
C ILE A 275 17.22 -21.22 20.85
N SER A 276 16.95 -22.21 21.71
CA SER A 276 17.98 -22.74 22.60
C SER A 276 19.10 -23.45 21.84
N GLN A 277 20.34 -23.36 22.33
CA GLN A 277 21.51 -24.00 21.72
C GLN A 277 21.34 -25.51 21.54
N LYS A 278 20.59 -26.16 22.43
CA LYS A 278 20.25 -27.59 22.30
C LYS A 278 19.47 -27.87 21.03
N ILE A 279 18.46 -27.06 20.73
CA ILE A 279 17.65 -27.22 19.51
C ILE A 279 18.47 -26.85 18.27
N ILE A 280 19.28 -25.78 18.34
CA ILE A 280 20.19 -25.40 17.26
C ILE A 280 21.14 -26.57 16.92
N GLY A 281 21.76 -27.21 17.90
CA GLY A 281 22.61 -28.40 17.72
C GLY A 281 21.86 -29.58 17.08
N GLN A 282 20.59 -29.79 17.43
CA GLN A 282 19.76 -30.81 16.77
C GLN A 282 19.44 -30.47 15.32
N ILE A 283 19.15 -29.20 15.01
CA ILE A 283 18.92 -28.74 13.62
C ILE A 283 20.18 -28.96 12.78
N MET A 284 21.37 -28.68 13.32
CA MET A 284 22.65 -28.93 12.62
C MET A 284 22.83 -30.39 12.21
N GLN A 285 22.31 -31.34 13.00
CA GLN A 285 22.38 -32.77 12.71
C GLN A 285 21.30 -33.23 11.72
N LEU A 286 20.15 -32.58 11.69
CA LEU A 286 18.98 -32.96 10.89
C LEU A 286 18.86 -32.20 9.58
N LYS A 287 19.57 -31.08 9.40
CA LYS A 287 19.52 -30.28 8.18
C LYS A 287 20.03 -31.06 6.97
N LYS A 288 19.44 -30.78 5.81
CA LYS A 288 19.91 -31.30 4.53
C LYS A 288 20.80 -30.26 3.82
N GLU A 289 21.78 -30.73 3.07
CA GLU A 289 22.57 -29.90 2.18
C GLU A 289 21.72 -29.52 0.95
N GLY A 290 21.81 -28.27 0.49
CA GLY A 290 21.10 -27.79 -0.70
C GLY A 290 19.67 -27.32 -0.49
N GLY A 291 19.19 -27.28 0.75
CA GLY A 291 17.85 -26.81 1.09
C GLY A 291 16.84 -27.95 1.30
N MET A 292 15.70 -27.60 1.89
CA MET A 292 14.61 -28.52 2.28
C MET A 292 13.28 -28.01 1.72
N SER A 293 12.41 -28.96 1.30
CA SER A 293 11.01 -28.65 0.97
C SER A 293 10.17 -28.38 2.22
N GLU A 294 8.90 -27.99 2.05
CA GLU A 294 7.95 -27.81 3.13
C GLU A 294 7.70 -29.12 3.88
N GLU A 295 7.61 -30.28 3.16
CA GLU A 295 7.40 -31.60 3.75
C GLU A 295 8.59 -32.02 4.59
N GLU A 296 9.80 -31.90 4.07
CA GLU A 296 11.05 -32.22 4.76
C GLU A 296 11.25 -31.34 6.00
N MET A 297 10.88 -30.07 5.88
CA MET A 297 10.90 -29.12 7.00
C MET A 297 9.90 -29.55 8.11
N GLN A 298 8.71 -30.00 7.73
CA GLN A 298 7.71 -30.45 8.68
C GLN A 298 8.15 -31.74 9.38
N GLU A 299 8.77 -32.69 8.67
CA GLU A 299 9.35 -33.92 9.24
C GLU A 299 10.44 -33.60 10.29
N MET A 300 11.34 -32.66 9.96
CA MET A 300 12.35 -32.19 10.92
C MET A 300 11.71 -31.56 12.16
N LEU A 301 10.71 -30.73 12.00
CA LEU A 301 10.00 -30.07 13.10
C LEU A 301 9.25 -31.09 14.00
N ASP A 302 8.71 -32.14 13.42
CA ASP A 302 8.03 -33.19 14.19
C ASP A 302 9.02 -34.08 14.96
N THR A 303 10.23 -34.26 14.41
CA THR A 303 11.34 -34.90 15.14
C THR A 303 11.81 -34.03 16.32
N LEU A 304 11.98 -32.72 16.11
CA LEU A 304 12.39 -31.80 17.20
C LEU A 304 11.30 -31.59 18.26
N TYR A 305 10.04 -31.66 17.86
CA TYR A 305 8.89 -31.42 18.74
C TYR A 305 7.80 -32.47 18.55
N PRO A 306 7.99 -33.71 19.03
CA PRO A 306 7.03 -34.82 18.77
C PRO A 306 5.65 -34.59 19.37
N LYS A 307 5.52 -33.71 20.38
CA LYS A 307 4.22 -33.34 20.96
C LYS A 307 3.66 -32.11 20.25
N ARG A 308 2.65 -32.27 19.40
CA ARG A 308 2.04 -31.20 18.55
C ARG A 308 1.69 -29.89 19.28
N LYS A 309 1.39 -29.92 20.60
CA LYS A 309 1.01 -28.72 21.38
C LYS A 309 2.21 -27.96 21.97
N LYS A 310 3.40 -28.57 22.09
CA LYS A 310 4.59 -27.90 22.62
C LYS A 310 5.44 -27.34 21.49
N GLY A 311 5.97 -26.12 21.68
CA GLY A 311 6.92 -25.51 20.75
C GLY A 311 6.34 -24.80 19.54
N LYS A 312 5.03 -24.52 19.48
CA LYS A 312 4.40 -23.85 18.32
C LYS A 312 5.14 -22.58 17.86
N ASN A 313 5.50 -21.71 18.79
CA ASN A 313 6.24 -20.48 18.50
C ASN A 313 7.67 -20.77 18.02
N ASN A 314 8.33 -21.79 18.60
CA ASN A 314 9.68 -22.18 18.18
C ASN A 314 9.66 -22.83 16.79
N LYS A 315 8.69 -23.72 16.51
CA LYS A 315 8.51 -24.28 15.15
C LYS A 315 8.43 -23.16 14.12
N LYS A 316 7.56 -22.15 14.37
CA LYS A 316 7.41 -21.00 13.49
C LYS A 316 8.72 -20.21 13.30
N ARG A 317 9.44 -19.92 14.40
CA ARG A 317 10.73 -19.20 14.34
C ARG A 317 11.79 -19.97 13.55
N ILE A 318 11.81 -21.31 13.69
CA ILE A 318 12.74 -22.17 12.95
C ILE A 318 12.41 -22.14 11.45
N MET A 319 11.12 -22.24 11.08
CA MET A 319 10.68 -22.07 9.68
C MET A 319 11.04 -20.69 9.15
N GLU A 320 10.79 -19.62 9.90
CA GLU A 320 11.13 -18.25 9.51
C GLU A 320 12.63 -18.11 9.23
N ALA A 321 13.50 -18.63 10.12
CA ALA A 321 14.96 -18.55 9.94
C ALA A 321 15.43 -19.29 8.67
N GLY A 322 14.97 -20.53 8.48
CA GLY A 322 15.33 -21.33 7.29
C GLY A 322 14.80 -20.74 5.99
N ALA A 323 13.56 -20.22 6.00
CA ALA A 323 12.96 -19.60 4.81
C ALA A 323 13.63 -18.27 4.44
N ILE A 324 14.00 -17.44 5.42
CA ILE A 324 14.75 -16.19 5.18
C ILE A 324 16.12 -16.51 4.56
N ALA A 325 16.83 -17.48 5.08
CA ALA A 325 18.15 -17.86 4.54
C ALA A 325 18.03 -18.39 3.10
N ALA A 326 17.03 -19.23 2.82
CA ALA A 326 16.77 -19.71 1.47
C ALA A 326 16.42 -18.57 0.51
N TYR A 327 15.53 -17.64 0.92
CA TYR A 327 15.18 -16.46 0.12
C TYR A 327 16.41 -15.61 -0.21
N ARG A 328 17.35 -15.44 0.72
CA ARG A 328 18.54 -14.61 0.50
C ARG A 328 19.58 -15.25 -0.39
N GLN A 329 19.62 -16.57 -0.49
CA GLN A 329 20.55 -17.30 -1.34
C GLN A 329 20.02 -17.60 -2.75
N GLN A 330 18.72 -17.47 -2.99
CA GLN A 330 18.15 -17.72 -4.30
C GLN A 330 18.59 -16.63 -5.31
N THR A 331 18.74 -17.01 -6.58
CA THR A 331 19.16 -16.13 -7.68
C THR A 331 18.12 -15.96 -8.78
N ASP A 332 17.00 -16.62 -8.64
CA ASP A 332 15.96 -16.71 -9.68
C ASP A 332 15.01 -15.51 -9.71
N ILE A 333 14.93 -14.77 -8.60
CA ILE A 333 14.06 -13.61 -8.42
C ILE A 333 14.93 -12.47 -7.89
N PRO A 334 14.71 -11.22 -8.35
CA PRO A 334 15.40 -10.06 -7.78
C PRO A 334 15.15 -9.96 -6.26
N LEU A 335 16.22 -9.83 -5.50
CA LEU A 335 16.14 -9.68 -4.06
C LEU A 335 15.77 -8.23 -3.68
N VAL A 336 15.04 -8.09 -2.61
CA VAL A 336 14.81 -6.81 -1.95
C VAL A 336 15.92 -6.58 -0.93
N ASP A 337 16.80 -5.63 -1.17
CA ASP A 337 17.92 -5.34 -0.26
C ASP A 337 17.44 -4.57 0.97
N ILE A 338 16.60 -3.56 0.76
CA ILE A 338 16.13 -2.67 1.82
C ILE A 338 14.61 -2.63 1.86
N LEU A 339 14.04 -2.92 3.03
CA LEU A 339 12.61 -2.79 3.28
C LEU A 339 12.34 -1.62 4.22
N LEU A 340 11.62 -0.59 3.73
CA LEU A 340 11.15 0.52 4.55
C LEU A 340 9.74 0.21 5.07
N SER A 341 9.59 0.19 6.38
CA SER A 341 8.31 -0.15 7.03
C SER A 341 8.10 0.66 8.32
N ASP A 342 6.97 0.42 8.97
CA ASP A 342 6.86 0.68 10.40
C ASP A 342 7.70 -0.35 11.20
N ASP A 343 7.69 -0.26 12.55
CA ASP A 343 8.44 -1.17 13.41
C ASP A 343 7.71 -2.50 13.70
N ALA A 344 6.78 -2.92 12.84
CA ALA A 344 6.01 -4.14 13.05
C ALA A 344 6.88 -5.41 12.94
N PRO A 345 6.66 -6.40 13.83
CA PRO A 345 7.54 -7.58 13.93
C PRO A 345 7.63 -8.41 12.65
N GLN A 346 6.57 -8.43 11.83
CA GLN A 346 6.52 -9.21 10.59
C GLN A 346 7.47 -8.71 9.51
N PHE A 347 7.91 -7.45 9.57
CA PHE A 347 8.84 -6.86 8.58
C PHE A 347 10.30 -6.96 8.99
N LYS A 348 10.59 -7.42 10.23
CA LYS A 348 11.96 -7.49 10.74
C LYS A 348 12.72 -8.68 10.20
N LYS A 349 14.00 -8.45 9.82
CA LYS A 349 14.94 -9.49 9.42
C LYS A 349 14.62 -10.22 8.11
N LEU A 350 13.69 -9.69 7.29
CA LEU A 350 13.34 -10.28 5.99
C LEU A 350 14.39 -10.01 4.91
N THR A 351 14.96 -8.81 4.95
CA THR A 351 15.87 -8.28 3.93
C THR A 351 17.23 -7.95 4.53
N GLU A 352 18.22 -7.61 3.69
CA GLU A 352 19.57 -7.26 4.14
C GLU A 352 19.55 -6.14 5.17
N ALA A 353 18.80 -5.08 4.87
CA ALA A 353 18.62 -3.97 5.77
C ALA A 353 17.14 -3.61 5.91
N GLN A 354 16.78 -3.06 7.06
CA GLN A 354 15.46 -2.48 7.32
C GLN A 354 15.60 -1.00 7.60
N ALA A 355 14.88 -0.16 6.83
CA ALA A 355 14.69 1.24 7.16
C ALA A 355 13.39 1.43 7.94
N LEU A 356 13.40 2.31 8.93
CA LEU A 356 12.21 2.61 9.74
C LEU A 356 11.67 4.00 9.46
N CYS A 357 10.34 4.09 9.47
CA CYS A 357 9.62 5.35 9.28
C CYS A 357 9.77 6.28 10.48
N TRP A 358 10.43 7.43 10.30
CA TRP A 358 10.58 8.47 11.32
C TRP A 358 9.24 9.02 11.82
N ILE A 359 8.25 9.15 10.94
CA ILE A 359 6.92 9.63 11.31
C ILE A 359 6.23 8.66 12.27
N HIS A 360 6.36 7.34 12.04
CA HIS A 360 5.83 6.33 12.95
C HIS A 360 6.52 6.35 14.31
N ASP A 361 7.84 6.48 14.32
CA ASP A 361 8.59 6.60 15.57
C ASP A 361 8.21 7.89 16.32
N GLY A 362 8.10 9.02 15.64
CA GLY A 362 7.66 10.30 16.22
C GLY A 362 6.24 10.28 16.79
N ARG A 363 5.32 9.49 16.19
CA ARG A 363 3.94 9.33 16.71
C ARG A 363 3.91 8.73 18.11
N HIS A 364 4.90 7.94 18.50
CA HIS A 364 4.97 7.40 19.87
C HIS A 364 5.18 8.50 20.91
N TYR A 365 5.96 9.54 20.61
CA TYR A 365 6.12 10.69 21.51
C TYR A 365 4.81 11.51 21.62
N ASN A 366 4.00 11.57 20.56
CA ASN A 366 2.69 12.23 20.60
C ASN A 366 1.62 11.46 21.40
N ARG A 367 1.87 10.17 21.68
CA ARG A 367 1.00 9.34 22.53
C ARG A 367 1.30 9.49 24.02
N LEU A 368 2.46 10.04 24.37
CA LEU A 368 2.77 10.40 25.75
C LEU A 368 1.88 11.57 26.16
N ASN A 369 1.18 11.43 27.28
CA ASN A 369 0.20 12.41 27.74
C ASN A 369 0.47 12.78 29.21
N PRO A 370 1.60 13.45 29.53
CA PRO A 370 1.89 13.86 30.89
C PRO A 370 0.88 14.88 31.41
N ILE A 371 0.54 14.80 32.69
CA ILE A 371 -0.34 15.75 33.39
C ILE A 371 0.44 16.78 34.21
N VAL A 372 1.67 16.44 34.61
CA VAL A 372 2.55 17.33 35.37
C VAL A 372 3.08 18.43 34.44
N PRO A 373 2.87 19.72 34.74
CA PRO A 373 3.29 20.81 33.85
C PRO A 373 4.77 20.80 33.49
N LEU A 374 5.64 20.36 34.40
CA LEU A 374 7.07 20.20 34.13
C LEU A 374 7.33 19.13 33.06
N ASN A 375 6.67 17.98 33.17
CA ASN A 375 6.81 16.88 32.21
C ASN A 375 6.22 17.25 30.83
N VAL A 376 5.14 18.02 30.81
CA VAL A 376 4.57 18.58 29.55
C VAL A 376 5.61 19.47 28.87
N LYS A 377 6.28 20.35 29.62
CA LYS A 377 7.33 21.23 29.08
C LYS A 377 8.53 20.41 28.56
N ILE A 378 8.99 19.45 29.35
CA ILE A 378 10.10 18.54 28.97
C ILE A 378 9.76 17.79 27.68
N LEU A 379 8.59 17.17 27.60
CA LEU A 379 8.14 16.46 26.41
C LEU A 379 8.08 17.36 25.16
N ASN A 380 7.54 18.57 25.29
CA ASN A 380 7.45 19.52 24.19
C ASN A 380 8.85 19.96 23.71
N THR A 381 9.77 20.23 24.62
CA THR A 381 11.18 20.56 24.28
C THR A 381 11.84 19.40 23.54
N PHE A 382 11.67 18.16 24.02
CA PHE A 382 12.21 16.98 23.33
C PHE A 382 11.59 16.79 21.94
N LYS A 383 10.27 16.95 21.79
CA LYS A 383 9.59 16.87 20.49
C LYS A 383 10.13 17.91 19.51
N THR A 384 10.41 19.12 19.96
CA THR A 384 11.06 20.14 19.10
C THR A 384 12.42 19.64 18.62
N SER A 385 13.28 19.15 19.50
CA SER A 385 14.60 18.62 19.14
C SER A 385 14.51 17.42 18.18
N TYR A 386 13.50 16.56 18.35
CA TYR A 386 13.23 15.42 17.47
C TYR A 386 12.89 15.88 16.04
N TRP A 387 11.98 16.85 15.90
CA TRP A 387 11.55 17.33 14.59
C TRP A 387 12.58 18.23 13.91
N ASP A 388 13.39 18.97 14.68
CA ASP A 388 14.54 19.71 14.16
C ASP A 388 15.59 18.76 13.58
N PHE A 389 15.84 17.64 14.26
CA PHE A 389 16.74 16.61 13.77
C PHE A 389 16.18 15.95 12.49
N TYR A 390 14.88 15.66 12.44
CA TYR A 390 14.22 15.18 11.22
C TYR A 390 14.40 16.18 10.05
N GLY A 391 14.27 17.48 10.33
CA GLY A 391 14.54 18.54 9.36
C GLY A 391 15.98 18.55 8.85
N ASP A 392 16.96 18.24 9.71
CA ASP A 392 18.37 18.14 9.31
C ASP A 392 18.62 16.92 8.43
N LEU A 393 17.95 15.77 8.70
CA LEU A 393 17.99 14.60 7.83
C LEU A 393 17.40 14.90 6.44
N LEU A 394 16.33 15.69 6.36
CA LEU A 394 15.79 16.15 5.06
C LEU A 394 16.77 17.01 4.28
N LYS A 395 17.50 17.91 4.97
CA LYS A 395 18.56 18.73 4.35
C LYS A 395 19.72 17.86 3.87
N TYR A 396 20.12 16.86 4.67
CA TYR A 396 21.18 15.92 4.28
C TYR A 396 20.87 15.24 2.94
N LYS A 397 19.65 14.80 2.70
CA LYS A 397 19.25 14.15 1.43
C LYS A 397 19.46 15.04 0.19
N THR A 398 19.46 16.35 0.33
CA THR A 398 19.69 17.26 -0.81
C THR A 398 21.16 17.43 -1.17
N SER A 399 22.06 17.15 -0.25
CA SER A 399 23.51 17.28 -0.43
C SER A 399 24.25 16.36 0.55
N PRO A 400 24.19 15.02 0.31
CA PRO A 400 24.80 14.03 1.18
C PRO A 400 26.33 14.07 1.08
N THR A 401 27.03 14.04 2.23
CA THR A 401 28.47 13.82 2.32
C THR A 401 28.81 12.97 3.54
N PRO A 402 29.93 12.22 3.54
CA PRO A 402 30.35 11.41 4.68
C PRO A 402 30.47 12.23 5.97
N GLU A 403 31.05 13.43 5.92
CA GLU A 403 31.26 14.29 7.07
C GLU A 403 29.92 14.72 7.70
N LYS A 404 28.92 15.04 6.86
CA LYS A 404 27.58 15.37 7.36
C LYS A 404 26.89 14.14 7.96
N ALA A 405 27.12 12.95 7.41
CA ALA A 405 26.60 11.71 7.95
C ALA A 405 27.13 11.46 9.38
N ASP A 406 28.45 11.62 9.58
CA ASP A 406 29.09 11.47 10.89
C ASP A 406 28.54 12.49 11.90
N ILE A 407 28.42 13.76 11.49
CA ILE A 407 27.84 14.81 12.33
C ILE A 407 26.40 14.46 12.75
N LEU A 408 25.59 13.99 11.82
CA LEU A 408 24.20 13.60 12.10
C LEU A 408 24.13 12.36 12.98
N SER A 409 25.01 11.37 12.76
CA SER A 409 25.10 10.19 13.62
C SER A 409 25.46 10.56 15.06
N ALA A 410 26.44 11.45 15.25
CA ALA A 410 26.81 11.96 16.57
C ALA A 410 25.70 12.81 17.21
N LYS A 411 24.97 13.60 16.39
CA LYS A 411 23.82 14.39 16.85
C LYS A 411 22.68 13.48 17.31
N PHE A 412 22.43 12.37 16.61
CA PHE A 412 21.46 11.34 17.03
C PHE A 412 21.82 10.81 18.42
N ASP A 413 23.07 10.37 18.63
CA ASP A 413 23.50 9.83 19.92
C ASP A 413 23.29 10.84 21.05
N ARG A 414 23.63 12.11 20.83
CA ARG A 414 23.43 13.17 21.83
C ARG A 414 21.95 13.37 22.19
N ILE A 415 21.04 13.37 21.20
CA ILE A 415 19.61 13.57 21.42
C ILE A 415 19.01 12.35 22.14
N PHE A 416 19.33 11.15 21.69
CA PHE A 416 18.71 9.91 22.16
C PHE A 416 19.48 9.21 23.30
N SER A 417 20.49 9.87 23.89
CA SER A 417 21.08 9.51 25.18
C SER A 417 20.58 10.40 26.34
N THR A 418 19.74 11.40 26.04
CA THR A 418 19.24 12.36 27.03
C THR A 418 18.40 11.63 28.10
N LYS A 419 18.69 11.92 29.37
CA LYS A 419 17.87 11.54 30.52
C LYS A 419 17.12 12.77 31.01
N THR A 420 15.81 12.73 30.93
CA THR A 420 14.95 13.88 31.18
C THR A 420 14.38 13.91 32.59
N GLY A 421 14.37 12.76 33.27
CA GLY A 421 13.73 12.55 34.56
C GLY A 421 12.20 12.30 34.46
N TYR A 422 11.63 12.31 33.24
CA TYR A 422 10.29 11.82 32.96
C TYR A 422 10.41 10.41 32.39
N GLU A 423 10.12 9.40 33.20
CA GLU A 423 10.39 7.98 32.94
C GLU A 423 9.80 7.49 31.61
N ASP A 424 8.52 7.80 31.32
CA ASP A 424 7.90 7.37 30.07
C ASP A 424 8.59 7.94 28.82
N LEU A 425 9.09 9.18 28.92
CA LEU A 425 9.85 9.81 27.87
C LEU A 425 11.24 9.18 27.75
N ASP A 426 11.91 8.93 28.88
CA ASP A 426 13.23 8.31 28.90
C ASP A 426 13.19 6.90 28.34
N ASP A 427 12.17 6.10 28.68
CA ASP A 427 11.89 4.77 28.08
C ASP A 427 11.66 4.86 26.56
N ARG A 428 10.94 5.88 26.12
CA ARG A 428 10.68 6.05 24.68
C ARG A 428 11.95 6.47 23.94
N ILE A 429 12.76 7.36 24.52
CA ILE A 429 14.06 7.77 24.00
C ILE A 429 14.97 6.55 23.85
N GLU A 430 15.07 5.70 24.87
CA GLU A 430 15.88 4.48 24.84
C GLU A 430 15.41 3.51 23.73
N LYS A 431 14.09 3.34 23.55
CA LYS A 431 13.53 2.51 22.48
C LYS A 431 13.88 3.07 21.09
N THR A 432 13.91 4.39 20.90
CA THR A 432 14.34 5.02 19.65
C THR A 432 15.85 4.87 19.46
N SER A 433 16.66 5.06 20.52
CA SER A 433 18.11 4.88 20.48
C SER A 433 18.53 3.48 19.99
N LYS A 434 17.84 2.43 20.46
CA LYS A 434 18.07 1.04 20.03
C LYS A 434 17.80 0.78 18.54
N LYS A 435 17.13 1.70 17.86
CA LYS A 435 16.78 1.61 16.43
C LYS A 435 17.67 2.47 15.54
N LYS A 436 18.77 3.00 16.07
CA LYS A 436 19.67 3.93 15.40
C LYS A 436 20.01 3.50 13.97
N GLU A 437 20.47 2.26 13.78
CA GLU A 437 20.90 1.75 12.47
C GLU A 437 19.77 1.79 11.45
N ALA A 438 18.58 1.35 11.82
CA ALA A 438 17.42 1.32 10.94
C ALA A 438 16.85 2.73 10.66
N LEU A 439 16.87 3.63 11.63
CA LEU A 439 16.43 5.02 11.47
C LEU A 439 17.42 5.87 10.68
N LEU A 440 18.73 5.60 10.81
CA LEU A 440 19.78 6.32 10.12
C LEU A 440 20.30 5.61 8.86
N LEU A 441 19.62 4.57 8.38
CA LEU A 441 20.04 3.87 7.16
C LEU A 441 20.12 4.82 5.95
N LEU A 442 19.32 5.89 5.92
CA LEU A 442 19.39 6.92 4.89
C LEU A 442 20.76 7.64 4.82
N LEU A 443 21.58 7.60 5.87
CA LEU A 443 22.93 8.19 5.82
C LEU A 443 23.87 7.40 4.89
N LYS A 444 23.60 6.09 4.70
CA LYS A 444 24.29 5.24 3.72
C LYS A 444 23.53 5.21 2.38
N HIS A 445 22.22 5.41 2.40
CA HIS A 445 21.30 5.33 1.27
C HIS A 445 20.44 6.59 1.17
N PRO A 446 20.98 7.72 0.69
CA PRO A 446 20.28 9.01 0.67
C PRO A 446 19.00 9.01 -0.18
N GLU A 447 18.84 8.06 -1.08
CA GLU A 447 17.61 7.82 -1.87
C GLU A 447 16.42 7.40 -1.00
N LEU A 448 16.64 6.78 0.16
CA LEU A 448 15.57 6.32 1.06
C LEU A 448 14.70 7.47 1.54
N PRO A 449 13.37 7.37 1.46
CA PRO A 449 12.49 8.32 2.11
C PRO A 449 12.54 8.15 3.65
N LEU A 450 12.36 9.25 4.38
CA LEU A 450 12.28 9.24 5.85
C LEU A 450 10.95 8.71 6.39
N HIS A 451 9.99 8.47 5.51
CA HIS A 451 8.64 8.07 5.87
C HIS A 451 8.09 6.99 4.95
N ASN A 452 7.15 6.21 5.47
CA ASN A 452 6.44 5.16 4.72
C ASN A 452 5.14 5.66 4.07
N ASN A 453 5.09 6.94 3.68
CA ASN A 453 3.86 7.59 3.24
C ASN A 453 3.25 6.97 1.97
N ALA A 454 4.09 6.48 1.04
CA ALA A 454 3.57 5.90 -0.20
C ALA A 454 2.76 4.63 0.07
N ALA A 455 3.24 3.75 0.96
CA ALA A 455 2.52 2.55 1.37
C ALA A 455 1.28 2.89 2.24
N GLU A 456 1.39 3.87 3.17
CA GLU A 456 0.24 4.36 3.95
C GLU A 456 -0.88 4.93 3.05
N LEU A 457 -0.55 5.69 2.01
CA LEU A 457 -1.54 6.23 1.07
C LEU A 457 -2.21 5.12 0.27
N ALA A 458 -1.46 4.10 -0.13
CA ALA A 458 -2.02 2.93 -0.80
C ALA A 458 -2.93 2.12 0.15
N ALA A 459 -2.57 1.97 1.43
CA ALA A 459 -3.44 1.37 2.44
C ALA A 459 -4.76 2.15 2.61
N ARG A 460 -4.72 3.49 2.50
CA ARG A 460 -5.94 4.32 2.51
C ARG A 460 -6.81 4.11 1.27
N VAL A 461 -6.23 3.79 0.10
CA VAL A 461 -7.02 3.41 -1.09
C VAL A 461 -7.84 2.17 -0.79
N GLU A 462 -7.22 1.13 -0.21
CA GLU A 462 -7.93 -0.09 0.19
C GLU A 462 -9.01 0.18 1.25
N LYS A 463 -8.74 1.02 2.25
CA LYS A 463 -9.74 1.40 3.26
C LYS A 463 -10.94 2.13 2.66
N ARG A 464 -10.74 3.13 1.80
CA ARG A 464 -11.84 3.83 1.12
C ARG A 464 -12.67 2.88 0.25
N ARG A 465 -12.03 1.86 -0.32
CA ARG A 465 -12.73 0.83 -1.07
C ARG A 465 -13.61 -0.02 -0.17
N GLN A 466 -13.15 -0.37 1.03
CA GLN A 466 -13.95 -1.08 2.03
C GLN A 466 -15.17 -0.25 2.48
N ASP A 467 -15.04 1.07 2.59
CA ASP A 467 -16.17 1.96 2.93
C ASP A 467 -17.30 1.86 1.88
N VAL A 468 -16.97 1.54 0.62
CA VAL A 468 -17.93 1.43 -0.48
C VAL A 468 -18.38 -0.03 -0.71
N SER A 469 -17.48 -0.99 -0.62
CA SER A 469 -17.72 -2.38 -1.04
C SER A 469 -17.51 -3.41 0.08
N LEU A 470 -17.34 -2.98 1.32
CA LEU A 470 -17.19 -3.76 2.55
C LEU A 470 -16.17 -4.92 2.47
N GLN A 471 -16.39 -5.90 1.59
CA GLN A 471 -15.60 -7.13 1.48
C GLN A 471 -15.63 -7.72 0.07
N THR A 472 -14.72 -8.64 -0.21
CA THR A 472 -14.83 -9.61 -1.31
C THR A 472 -15.45 -10.91 -0.79
N LYS A 473 -16.16 -11.66 -1.68
CA LYS A 473 -16.87 -12.87 -1.28
C LYS A 473 -16.23 -14.17 -1.76
N SER A 474 -15.32 -14.09 -2.74
CA SER A 474 -14.65 -15.25 -3.33
C SER A 474 -13.16 -15.02 -3.46
N LYS A 475 -12.39 -16.12 -3.58
CA LYS A 475 -10.96 -16.08 -3.89
C LYS A 475 -10.72 -15.31 -5.19
N GLN A 476 -11.43 -15.70 -6.26
CA GLN A 476 -11.34 -15.06 -7.57
C GLN A 476 -11.62 -13.55 -7.52
N GLY A 477 -12.69 -13.11 -6.84
CA GLY A 477 -12.99 -11.69 -6.69
C GLY A 477 -11.95 -10.94 -5.85
N THR A 478 -11.21 -11.64 -4.97
CA THR A 478 -10.10 -11.06 -4.20
C THR A 478 -8.87 -10.87 -5.07
N GLU A 479 -8.52 -11.89 -5.86
CA GLU A 479 -7.40 -11.87 -6.82
C GLU A 479 -7.62 -10.79 -7.89
N ALA A 480 -8.82 -10.71 -8.47
CA ALA A 480 -9.22 -9.65 -9.39
C ALA A 480 -9.06 -8.25 -8.76
N LYS A 481 -9.55 -8.08 -7.54
CA LYS A 481 -9.39 -6.82 -6.81
C LYS A 481 -7.92 -6.42 -6.69
N ASP A 482 -7.06 -7.34 -6.25
CA ASP A 482 -5.65 -7.07 -6.05
C ASP A 482 -4.95 -6.74 -7.39
N ALA A 483 -5.29 -7.46 -8.46
CA ALA A 483 -4.76 -7.22 -9.80
C ALA A 483 -5.16 -5.82 -10.33
N PHE A 484 -6.44 -5.50 -10.32
CA PHE A 484 -6.91 -4.20 -10.80
C PHE A 484 -6.39 -3.03 -9.97
N LEU A 485 -6.33 -3.15 -8.64
CA LEU A 485 -5.74 -2.11 -7.79
C LEU A 485 -4.26 -1.90 -8.10
N THR A 486 -3.52 -2.98 -8.29
CA THR A 486 -2.10 -2.92 -8.67
C THR A 486 -1.92 -2.19 -9.99
N VAL A 487 -2.68 -2.55 -11.03
CA VAL A 487 -2.63 -1.90 -12.35
C VAL A 487 -3.01 -0.42 -12.25
N VAL A 488 -4.11 -0.09 -11.56
CA VAL A 488 -4.58 1.29 -11.43
C VAL A 488 -3.58 2.18 -10.69
N GLU A 489 -3.08 1.74 -9.53
CA GLU A 489 -2.18 2.56 -8.72
C GLU A 489 -0.78 2.66 -9.35
N THR A 490 -0.32 1.60 -10.03
CA THR A 490 0.94 1.61 -10.80
C THR A 490 0.82 2.56 -12.00
N ALA A 491 -0.26 2.47 -12.79
CA ALA A 491 -0.50 3.39 -13.91
C ALA A 491 -0.49 4.86 -13.47
N LYS A 492 -1.08 5.19 -12.31
CA LYS A 492 -1.04 6.55 -11.73
C LYS A 492 0.38 7.01 -11.43
N LYS A 493 1.22 6.16 -10.83
CA LYS A 493 2.64 6.47 -10.55
C LYS A 493 3.44 6.69 -11.82
N LEU A 494 3.17 5.90 -12.83
CA LEU A 494 3.84 6.00 -14.13
C LEU A 494 3.30 7.15 -14.99
N GLY A 495 2.20 7.81 -14.60
CA GLY A 495 1.56 8.89 -15.37
C GLY A 495 0.80 8.36 -16.59
N VAL A 496 0.42 7.09 -16.60
CA VAL A 496 -0.35 6.45 -17.68
C VAL A 496 -1.84 6.76 -17.50
N ASN A 497 -2.52 7.07 -18.60
CA ASN A 497 -3.97 7.24 -18.59
C ASN A 497 -4.66 5.89 -18.40
N ILE A 498 -5.24 5.69 -17.23
CA ILE A 498 -5.80 4.40 -16.83
C ILE A 498 -6.96 3.94 -17.73
N TYR A 499 -7.83 4.85 -18.17
CA TYR A 499 -8.93 4.49 -19.06
C TYR A 499 -8.42 3.96 -20.40
N LYS A 500 -7.47 4.68 -21.02
CA LYS A 500 -6.85 4.25 -22.28
C LYS A 500 -6.10 2.93 -22.14
N TYR A 501 -5.41 2.76 -21.03
CA TYR A 501 -4.67 1.54 -20.73
C TYR A 501 -5.60 0.33 -20.58
N MET A 502 -6.65 0.47 -19.75
CA MET A 502 -7.67 -0.57 -19.59
C MET A 502 -8.35 -0.92 -20.92
N ALA A 503 -8.69 0.12 -21.74
CA ALA A 503 -9.30 -0.09 -23.05
C ALA A 503 -8.38 -0.88 -23.99
N ASP A 504 -7.10 -0.58 -23.99
CA ASP A 504 -6.10 -1.27 -24.81
C ASP A 504 -5.99 -2.76 -24.42
N ARG A 505 -5.91 -3.06 -23.12
CA ARG A 505 -5.82 -4.44 -22.59
C ARG A 505 -7.11 -5.22 -22.80
N ILE A 506 -8.27 -4.66 -22.45
CA ILE A 506 -9.58 -5.32 -22.57
C ILE A 506 -9.94 -5.57 -24.04
N SER A 507 -9.59 -4.65 -24.93
CA SER A 507 -9.80 -4.84 -26.38
C SER A 507 -8.75 -5.74 -27.03
N LYS A 508 -7.76 -6.25 -26.29
CA LYS A 508 -6.66 -7.10 -26.78
C LYS A 508 -5.83 -6.45 -27.93
N LYS A 509 -5.75 -5.13 -27.95
CA LYS A 509 -4.97 -4.40 -28.97
C LYS A 509 -3.48 -4.37 -28.67
N PHE A 510 -3.11 -4.27 -27.40
CA PHE A 510 -1.72 -4.22 -26.91
C PHE A 510 -0.84 -3.19 -27.64
N ASN A 511 -1.42 -2.03 -27.97
CA ASN A 511 -0.71 -0.93 -28.62
C ASN A 511 0.13 -0.10 -27.65
N LEU A 512 -0.20 -0.16 -26.34
CA LEU A 512 0.54 0.52 -25.30
C LEU A 512 1.56 -0.45 -24.67
N PRO A 513 2.77 0.03 -24.31
CA PRO A 513 3.71 -0.80 -23.56
C PRO A 513 3.09 -1.28 -22.25
N SER A 514 3.52 -2.44 -21.75
CA SER A 514 3.07 -2.94 -20.45
C SER A 514 3.57 -2.03 -19.32
N LEU A 515 2.88 -2.06 -18.17
CA LEU A 515 3.34 -1.30 -17.01
C LEU A 515 4.69 -1.85 -16.50
N ALA A 516 4.94 -3.15 -16.65
CA ALA A 516 6.23 -3.77 -16.33
C ALA A 516 7.37 -3.21 -17.20
N GLU A 517 7.16 -3.11 -18.52
CA GLU A 517 8.13 -2.48 -19.44
C GLU A 517 8.38 -1.01 -19.08
N LEU A 518 7.32 -0.26 -18.75
CA LEU A 518 7.45 1.15 -18.35
C LEU A 518 8.19 1.33 -17.03
N ILE A 519 8.06 0.40 -16.07
CA ILE A 519 8.85 0.37 -14.83
C ILE A 519 10.32 0.23 -15.18
N THR A 520 10.67 -0.77 -15.98
CA THR A 520 12.05 -1.05 -16.40
C THR A 520 12.67 0.14 -17.15
N GLN A 521 11.92 0.73 -18.10
CA GLN A 521 12.39 1.90 -18.85
C GLN A 521 12.66 3.11 -17.95
N LYS A 522 11.74 3.40 -17.02
CA LYS A 522 11.91 4.53 -16.10
C LYS A 522 13.05 4.34 -15.12
N PHE A 523 13.29 3.10 -14.69
CA PHE A 523 14.42 2.79 -13.84
C PHE A 523 15.74 3.03 -14.58
N LEU A 524 15.89 2.51 -15.80
CA LEU A 524 17.09 2.73 -16.62
C LEU A 524 17.40 4.22 -16.84
N LEU A 525 16.37 5.03 -17.12
CA LEU A 525 16.52 6.49 -17.30
C LEU A 525 16.91 7.26 -16.01
N GLN A 526 16.83 6.66 -14.84
CA GLN A 526 17.27 7.28 -13.59
C GLN A 526 18.69 6.85 -13.17
N THR A 527 19.21 5.81 -13.79
CA THR A 527 20.55 5.28 -13.53
C THR A 527 21.59 5.80 -14.53
N GLU A 528 21.16 6.40 -15.65
CA GLU A 528 21.98 7.22 -16.56
C GLU A 528 22.05 8.68 -16.05
#